data_24d21764bda65d4c34bc0c91e1ea8aef
#
_entry.id   24d21764bda65d4c34bc0c91e1ea8aef
#
_cell.length_a   1.000
_cell.length_b   1.000
_cell.length_c   1.000
_cell.angle_alpha   90.00
_cell.angle_beta   90.00
_cell.angle_gamma   90.00
#
_symmetry.space_group_name_H-M   'P 1'
#
loop_
_entity.id
_entity.type
_entity.pdbx_description
1 polymer ?
#
loop_
_entity_poly.entity_id
_entity_poly.type
_entity_poly.pdbx_seq_one_letter_code
_entity_poly.pdbx_strand_id
1 'polypeptide(L)'
;MRLLLLADTHVPARARGLPAVVWDEVDRADIVVHAGDWIGVGLLDALEERVRRLVACWGNNDGPALRERLPEVARVTLDGLRLAVVHETGASAGRDKRMEAAYPDTDVLVFGHSHIPWDTTAPGGLRLLNPGSPTDRRRQPHCTYMTATVDGGALGDVELHRLPAKSSGPAGR
;
A
#
# COMPACT_ATOMS: atom_id res chain seq x y z
N MET A 1 -6.92 -14.14 7.89
CA MET A 1 -6.34 -12.83 8.31
C MET A 1 -6.79 -11.75 7.35
N ARG A 2 -7.22 -10.58 7.87
CA ARG A 2 -7.60 -9.42 7.06
C ARG A 2 -6.41 -8.48 6.86
N LEU A 3 -6.14 -8.12 5.61
CA LEU A 3 -5.10 -7.17 5.23
C LEU A 3 -5.72 -5.83 4.83
N LEU A 4 -5.07 -4.72 5.21
CA LEU A 4 -5.27 -3.39 4.63
C LEU A 4 -4.00 -3.02 3.86
N LEU A 5 -4.12 -2.68 2.58
CA LEU A 5 -3.01 -2.28 1.72
C LEU A 5 -3.09 -0.78 1.46
N LEU A 6 -2.00 -0.08 1.75
CA LEU A 6 -1.81 1.37 1.59
C LEU A 6 -0.52 1.64 0.84
N ALA A 7 -0.44 2.77 0.15
CA ALA A 7 0.78 3.32 -0.43
C ALA A 7 0.62 4.83 -0.64
N ASP A 8 1.74 5.53 -0.83
CA ASP A 8 1.75 6.92 -1.33
C ASP A 8 0.89 7.87 -0.48
N THR A 9 0.97 7.76 0.83
CA THR A 9 0.14 8.55 1.74
C THR A 9 0.54 10.02 1.82
N HIS A 10 1.83 10.33 1.57
CA HIS A 10 2.36 11.69 1.52
C HIS A 10 1.92 12.61 2.67
N VAL A 11 1.82 12.06 3.89
CA VAL A 11 1.45 12.81 5.10
C VAL A 11 2.72 13.39 5.75
N PRO A 12 2.76 14.67 6.10
CA PRO A 12 1.70 15.68 6.04
C PRO A 12 1.67 16.50 4.75
N ALA A 13 2.50 16.23 3.75
CA ALA A 13 2.72 17.14 2.61
C ALA A 13 1.50 17.28 1.69
N ARG A 14 0.73 16.22 1.47
CA ARG A 14 -0.46 16.22 0.59
C ARG A 14 -1.78 16.11 1.35
N ALA A 15 -1.73 15.62 2.59
CA ALA A 15 -2.89 15.52 3.48
C ALA A 15 -2.42 15.65 4.93
N ARG A 16 -3.30 16.15 5.79
CA ARG A 16 -3.00 16.29 7.24
C ARG A 16 -2.93 14.94 7.95
N GLY A 17 -3.54 13.90 7.38
CA GLY A 17 -3.60 12.55 7.93
C GLY A 17 -4.41 11.64 7.02
N LEU A 18 -4.55 10.38 7.40
CA LEU A 18 -5.43 9.43 6.72
C LEU A 18 -6.90 9.83 6.91
N PRO A 19 -7.78 9.59 5.92
CA PRO A 19 -9.23 9.72 6.08
C PRO A 19 -9.76 8.83 7.21
N ALA A 20 -10.83 9.27 7.90
CA ALA A 20 -11.42 8.52 9.01
C ALA A 20 -11.79 7.08 8.63
N VAL A 21 -12.39 6.88 7.46
CA VAL A 21 -12.76 5.55 6.96
C VAL A 21 -11.53 4.63 6.77
N VAL A 22 -10.35 5.19 6.47
CA VAL A 22 -9.12 4.39 6.38
C VAL A 22 -8.63 4.01 7.78
N TRP A 23 -8.78 4.88 8.77
CA TRP A 23 -8.52 4.55 10.18
C TRP A 23 -9.46 3.48 10.71
N ASP A 24 -10.74 3.49 10.30
CA ASP A 24 -11.69 2.42 10.63
C ASP A 24 -11.26 1.07 10.04
N GLU A 25 -10.65 1.07 8.85
CA GLU A 25 -10.07 -0.14 8.26
C GLU A 25 -8.76 -0.58 8.94
N VAL A 26 -7.93 0.38 9.39
CA VAL A 26 -6.75 0.08 10.23
C VAL A 26 -7.17 -0.71 11.48
N ASP A 27 -8.25 -0.30 12.15
CA ASP A 27 -8.76 -0.96 13.36
C ASP A 27 -9.30 -2.37 13.11
N ARG A 28 -9.79 -2.62 11.90
CA ARG A 28 -10.34 -3.93 11.49
C ARG A 28 -9.29 -4.88 10.94
N ALA A 29 -8.14 -4.37 10.53
CA ALA A 29 -7.10 -5.16 9.91
C ALA A 29 -6.29 -5.95 10.94
N ASP A 30 -5.96 -7.20 10.63
CA ASP A 30 -4.96 -7.96 11.37
C ASP A 30 -3.55 -7.48 11.02
N ILE A 31 -3.36 -7.08 9.76
CA ILE A 31 -2.08 -6.61 9.22
C ILE A 31 -2.34 -5.41 8.33
N VAL A 32 -1.56 -4.35 8.54
CA VAL A 32 -1.47 -3.22 7.61
C VAL A 32 -0.20 -3.34 6.79
N VAL A 33 -0.33 -3.23 5.49
CA VAL A 33 0.77 -3.20 4.52
C VAL A 33 0.88 -1.79 3.96
N HIS A 34 2.09 -1.21 3.96
CA HIS A 34 2.32 0.12 3.40
C HIS A 34 3.52 0.14 2.46
N ALA A 35 3.28 0.45 1.21
CA ALA A 35 4.26 0.38 0.13
C ALA A 35 4.98 1.72 -0.15
N GLY A 36 5.38 2.44 0.91
CA GLY A 36 6.27 3.61 0.83
C GLY A 36 5.61 4.94 0.50
N ASP A 37 6.43 5.99 0.44
CA ASP A 37 6.06 7.40 0.28
C ASP A 37 5.17 7.91 1.41
N TRP A 38 5.72 7.84 2.61
CA TRP A 38 5.14 8.34 3.87
C TRP A 38 5.28 9.85 4.02
N ILE A 39 6.50 10.37 3.78
CA ILE A 39 7.03 11.73 3.96
C ILE A 39 7.43 12.03 5.42
N GLY A 40 6.53 11.85 6.37
CA GLY A 40 6.77 12.13 7.79
C GLY A 40 6.69 10.88 8.66
N VAL A 41 7.49 10.83 9.71
CA VAL A 41 7.50 9.71 10.68
C VAL A 41 6.22 9.62 11.51
N GLY A 42 5.47 10.73 11.65
CA GLY A 42 4.28 10.78 12.50
C GLY A 42 3.17 9.82 12.08
N LEU A 43 3.01 9.53 10.78
CA LEU A 43 2.06 8.52 10.33
C LEU A 43 2.56 7.10 10.65
N LEU A 44 3.86 6.85 10.51
CA LEU A 44 4.47 5.58 10.88
C LEU A 44 4.26 5.31 12.37
N ASP A 45 4.58 6.30 13.24
CA ASP A 45 4.38 6.20 14.69
C ASP A 45 2.93 5.89 15.03
N ALA A 46 1.97 6.64 14.44
CA ALA A 46 0.55 6.44 14.69
C ALA A 46 0.02 5.07 14.23
N LEU A 47 0.58 4.51 13.15
CA LEU A 47 0.23 3.16 12.71
C LEU A 47 0.86 2.11 13.63
N GLU A 48 2.14 2.23 13.97
CA GLU A 48 2.83 1.28 14.88
C GLU A 48 2.15 1.18 16.25
N GLU A 49 1.63 2.30 16.78
CA GLU A 49 0.88 2.31 18.04
C GLU A 49 -0.50 1.63 17.96
N ARG A 50 -1.10 1.58 16.76
CA ARG A 50 -2.50 1.19 16.59
C ARG A 50 -2.71 -0.18 15.98
N VAL A 51 -1.80 -0.62 15.10
CA VAL A 51 -1.96 -1.88 14.36
C VAL A 51 -1.38 -3.06 15.13
N ARG A 52 -1.95 -4.23 14.92
CA ARG A 52 -1.40 -5.48 15.47
C ARG A 52 -0.07 -5.84 14.80
N ARG A 53 0.03 -5.61 13.50
CA ARG A 53 1.25 -5.86 12.71
C ARG A 53 1.31 -4.91 11.52
N LEU A 54 2.47 -4.27 11.35
CA LEU A 54 2.80 -3.44 10.20
C LEU A 54 3.85 -4.16 9.34
N VAL A 55 3.62 -4.21 8.03
CA VAL A 55 4.60 -4.69 7.03
C VAL A 55 4.80 -3.55 6.03
N ALA A 56 5.96 -2.92 6.05
CA ALA A 56 6.13 -1.67 5.32
C ALA A 56 7.54 -1.51 4.76
N CYS A 57 7.64 -0.74 3.68
CA CYS A 57 8.90 -0.28 3.10
C CYS A 57 8.95 1.25 3.04
N TRP A 58 10.12 1.83 2.80
CA TRP A 58 10.25 3.23 2.45
C TRP A 58 10.02 3.45 0.94
N GLY A 59 9.71 4.69 0.53
CA GLY A 59 9.58 5.12 -0.85
C GLY A 59 10.64 6.14 -1.25
N ASN A 60 10.65 6.52 -2.53
CA ASN A 60 11.68 7.42 -3.07
C ASN A 60 11.63 8.84 -2.47
N ASN A 61 10.47 9.28 -1.98
CA ASN A 61 10.30 10.58 -1.33
C ASN A 61 10.55 10.55 0.20
N ASP A 62 10.85 9.38 0.77
CA ASP A 62 11.08 9.24 2.20
C ASP A 62 12.49 9.61 2.60
N GLY A 63 12.59 10.44 3.64
CA GLY A 63 13.86 10.93 4.17
C GLY A 63 14.60 9.91 5.06
N PRO A 64 15.82 10.30 5.53
CA PRO A 64 16.70 9.40 6.31
C PRO A 64 16.01 8.74 7.51
N ALA A 65 15.23 9.48 8.28
CA ALA A 65 14.56 8.97 9.49
C ALA A 65 13.59 7.80 9.19
N LEU A 66 12.91 7.81 8.03
CA LEU A 66 12.07 6.70 7.60
C LEU A 66 12.90 5.54 7.07
N ARG A 67 13.98 5.83 6.33
CA ARG A 67 14.88 4.81 5.76
C ARG A 67 15.70 4.06 6.82
N GLU A 68 15.96 4.69 7.97
CA GLU A 68 16.57 4.02 9.13
C GLU A 68 15.64 3.02 9.82
N ARG A 69 14.32 3.27 9.78
CA ARG A 69 13.30 2.44 10.44
C ARG A 69 12.68 1.38 9.52
N LEU A 70 12.64 1.62 8.23
CA LEU A 70 11.97 0.78 7.25
C LEU A 70 12.97 0.24 6.23
N PRO A 71 12.81 -1.02 5.77
CA PRO A 71 13.61 -1.57 4.69
C PRO A 71 13.19 -0.99 3.33
N GLU A 72 14.04 -1.16 2.32
CA GLU A 72 13.67 -0.92 0.93
C GLU A 72 12.65 -1.94 0.42
N VAL A 73 12.83 -3.20 0.81
CA VAL A 73 11.92 -4.31 0.51
C VAL A 73 11.58 -5.02 1.81
N ALA A 74 10.31 -4.97 2.21
CA ALA A 74 9.81 -5.78 3.32
C ALA A 74 9.34 -7.15 2.81
N ARG A 75 9.63 -8.21 3.56
CA ARG A 75 9.21 -9.58 3.24
C ARG A 75 8.59 -10.24 4.47
N VAL A 76 7.51 -10.97 4.25
CA VAL A 76 6.83 -11.70 5.32
C VAL A 76 6.15 -12.95 4.76
N THR A 77 6.07 -13.98 5.59
CA THR A 77 5.21 -15.13 5.31
C THR A 77 3.99 -15.06 6.23
N LEU A 78 2.82 -15.11 5.64
CA LEU A 78 1.51 -15.02 6.30
C LEU A 78 0.74 -16.30 6.04
N ASP A 79 0.63 -17.17 7.04
CA ASP A 79 -0.08 -18.44 6.92
C ASP A 79 0.35 -19.27 5.68
N GLY A 80 1.64 -19.22 5.35
CA GLY A 80 2.22 -19.86 4.17
C GLY A 80 2.31 -18.97 2.92
N LEU A 81 1.55 -17.88 2.80
CA LEU A 81 1.64 -16.90 1.70
C LEU A 81 2.91 -16.06 1.83
N ARG A 82 3.75 -16.05 0.81
CA ARG A 82 4.97 -15.23 0.73
C ARG A 82 4.66 -13.87 0.13
N LEU A 83 4.67 -12.83 0.95
CA LEU A 83 4.37 -11.47 0.56
C LEU A 83 5.63 -10.60 0.59
N ALA A 84 5.86 -9.83 -0.46
CA ALA A 84 6.87 -8.78 -0.51
C ALA A 84 6.22 -7.41 -0.74
N VAL A 85 6.84 -6.37 -0.18
CA VAL A 85 6.41 -4.97 -0.31
C VAL A 85 7.60 -4.16 -0.79
N VAL A 86 7.43 -3.46 -1.90
CA VAL A 86 8.44 -2.57 -2.49
C VAL A 86 7.75 -1.31 -3.01
N HIS A 87 8.44 -0.18 -2.99
CA HIS A 87 7.80 1.04 -3.48
C HIS A 87 7.76 1.11 -5.00
N GLU A 88 8.89 0.89 -5.67
CA GLU A 88 9.01 1.05 -7.11
C GLU A 88 9.16 -0.28 -7.85
N THR A 89 8.46 -0.39 -8.99
CA THR A 89 8.54 -1.54 -9.92
C THR A 89 8.96 -1.14 -11.32
N GLY A 90 9.33 0.13 -11.51
CA GLY A 90 9.68 0.70 -12.82
C GLY A 90 8.49 0.84 -13.78
N ALA A 91 8.77 0.88 -15.08
CA ALA A 91 7.75 1.07 -16.11
C ALA A 91 6.64 0.02 -16.08
N SER A 92 5.41 0.42 -16.47
CA SER A 92 4.26 -0.51 -16.54
C SER A 92 4.42 -1.59 -17.62
N ALA A 93 5.04 -1.24 -18.75
CA ALA A 93 5.30 -2.19 -19.82
C ALA A 93 6.22 -3.32 -19.35
N GLY A 94 5.78 -4.57 -19.47
CA GLY A 94 6.53 -5.78 -19.08
C GLY A 94 6.77 -5.93 -17.57
N ARG A 95 6.02 -5.19 -16.73
CA ARG A 95 6.15 -5.22 -15.27
C ARG A 95 6.02 -6.63 -14.73
N ASP A 96 4.98 -7.36 -15.12
CA ASP A 96 4.67 -8.67 -14.59
C ASP A 96 5.86 -9.64 -14.74
N LYS A 97 6.40 -9.79 -15.95
CA LYS A 97 7.56 -10.64 -16.20
C LYS A 97 8.82 -10.19 -15.47
N ARG A 98 9.03 -8.88 -15.39
CA ARG A 98 10.22 -8.31 -14.74
C ARG A 98 10.17 -8.53 -13.23
N MET A 99 9.01 -8.33 -12.61
CA MET A 99 8.84 -8.53 -11.17
C MET A 99 8.84 -10.00 -10.81
N GLU A 100 8.25 -10.87 -11.60
CA GLU A 100 8.33 -12.32 -11.40
C GLU A 100 9.78 -12.82 -11.42
N ALA A 101 10.60 -12.33 -12.34
CA ALA A 101 12.02 -12.67 -12.38
C ALA A 101 12.81 -12.09 -11.18
N ALA A 102 12.44 -10.92 -10.68
CA ALA A 102 13.10 -10.28 -9.54
C ALA A 102 12.66 -10.83 -8.18
N TYR A 103 11.47 -11.44 -8.11
CA TYR A 103 10.86 -11.95 -6.88
C TYR A 103 10.42 -13.43 -7.02
N PRO A 104 11.34 -14.37 -7.34
CA PRO A 104 10.99 -15.76 -7.66
C PRO A 104 10.35 -16.52 -6.48
N ASP A 105 10.64 -16.09 -5.24
CA ASP A 105 10.14 -16.72 -4.01
C ASP A 105 9.00 -15.91 -3.37
N THR A 106 8.17 -15.24 -4.18
CA THR A 106 7.09 -14.36 -3.73
C THR A 106 5.79 -14.75 -4.42
N ASP A 107 4.71 -14.84 -3.65
CA ASP A 107 3.37 -15.13 -4.17
C ASP A 107 2.59 -13.84 -4.46
N VAL A 108 2.82 -12.80 -3.63
CA VAL A 108 2.18 -11.49 -3.75
C VAL A 108 3.21 -10.38 -3.59
N LEU A 109 3.26 -9.47 -4.55
CA LEU A 109 4.06 -8.24 -4.51
C LEU A 109 3.13 -7.02 -4.39
N VAL A 110 3.23 -6.30 -3.28
CA VAL A 110 2.54 -5.02 -3.08
C VAL A 110 3.50 -3.88 -3.41
N PHE A 111 3.06 -2.92 -4.21
CA PHE A 111 3.89 -1.78 -4.63
C PHE A 111 3.09 -0.47 -4.68
N GLY A 112 3.79 0.67 -4.81
CA GLY A 112 3.22 2.02 -4.82
C GLY A 112 3.70 2.87 -5.99
N HIS A 113 4.17 4.10 -5.69
CA HIS A 113 4.82 5.07 -6.55
C HIS A 113 3.93 5.72 -7.63
N SER A 114 3.17 4.93 -8.37
CA SER A 114 2.36 5.46 -9.49
C SER A 114 1.06 6.13 -9.06
N HIS A 115 0.56 5.85 -7.87
CA HIS A 115 -0.79 6.19 -7.38
C HIS A 115 -1.92 5.60 -8.25
N ILE A 116 -1.59 4.67 -9.14
CA ILE A 116 -2.53 4.03 -10.05
C ILE A 116 -2.86 2.64 -9.50
N PRO A 117 -4.11 2.36 -9.14
CA PRO A 117 -4.49 1.03 -8.72
C PRO A 117 -4.12 -0.04 -9.76
N TRP A 118 -3.58 -1.16 -9.28
CA TRP A 118 -3.11 -2.24 -10.13
C TRP A 118 -3.41 -3.58 -9.49
N ASP A 119 -3.91 -4.52 -10.29
CA ASP A 119 -4.12 -5.90 -9.88
C ASP A 119 -3.94 -6.82 -11.10
N THR A 120 -2.82 -7.51 -11.15
CA THR A 120 -2.49 -8.48 -12.22
C THR A 120 -1.82 -9.70 -11.65
N THR A 121 -1.88 -10.80 -12.39
CA THR A 121 -1.13 -12.02 -12.08
C THR A 121 -0.18 -12.31 -13.24
N ALA A 122 1.11 -12.42 -12.92
CA ALA A 122 2.14 -12.80 -13.88
C ALA A 122 1.98 -14.27 -14.34
N PRO A 123 2.56 -14.65 -15.49
CA PRO A 123 2.39 -16.00 -16.04
C PRO A 123 2.82 -17.15 -15.09
N GLY A 124 3.82 -16.92 -14.23
CA GLY A 124 4.28 -17.91 -13.25
C GLY A 124 3.56 -17.87 -11.91
N GLY A 125 2.57 -16.96 -11.76
CA GLY A 125 1.68 -16.93 -10.62
C GLY A 125 1.89 -15.77 -9.62
N LEU A 126 2.94 -14.97 -9.74
CA LEU A 126 3.13 -13.79 -8.90
C LEU A 126 1.98 -12.80 -9.10
N ARG A 127 1.23 -12.49 -8.02
CA ARG A 127 0.21 -11.44 -8.06
C ARG A 127 0.79 -10.09 -7.68
N LEU A 128 0.55 -9.08 -8.50
CA LEU A 128 1.03 -7.71 -8.31
C LEU A 128 -0.13 -6.81 -7.95
N LEU A 129 -0.03 -6.13 -6.79
CA LEU A 129 -1.06 -5.24 -6.27
C LEU A 129 -0.50 -3.85 -6.00
N ASN A 130 -1.19 -2.81 -6.50
CA ASN A 130 -0.98 -1.43 -6.08
C ASN A 130 -2.31 -0.87 -5.57
N PRO A 131 -2.41 -0.46 -4.31
CA PRO A 131 -3.65 0.06 -3.75
C PRO A 131 -3.99 1.49 -4.23
N GLY A 132 -3.12 2.13 -4.99
CA GLY A 132 -3.21 3.56 -5.26
C GLY A 132 -2.83 4.39 -4.04
N SER A 133 -3.43 5.55 -3.86
CA SER A 133 -3.19 6.41 -2.70
C SER A 133 -4.50 6.83 -2.02
N PRO A 134 -4.61 6.72 -0.69
CA PRO A 134 -5.81 7.15 0.05
C PRO A 134 -5.88 8.67 0.25
N THR A 135 -4.82 9.41 -0.09
CA THR A 135 -4.66 10.83 0.25
C THR A 135 -4.31 11.72 -0.94
N ASP A 136 -3.57 11.17 -1.92
CA ASP A 136 -3.12 11.91 -3.12
C ASP A 136 -3.45 11.13 -4.40
N ARG A 137 -4.62 11.40 -4.96
CA ARG A 137 -5.08 10.72 -6.18
C ARG A 137 -4.31 11.10 -7.45
N ARG A 138 -3.49 12.13 -7.41
CA ARG A 138 -2.85 12.73 -8.61
C ARG A 138 -3.86 12.95 -9.75
N ARG A 139 -3.73 12.22 -10.86
CA ARG A 139 -4.63 12.29 -12.03
C ARG A 139 -5.77 11.26 -11.98
N GLN A 140 -5.84 10.43 -10.93
CA GLN A 140 -6.89 9.44 -10.78
C GLN A 140 -8.22 10.09 -10.37
N PRO A 141 -9.37 9.52 -10.73
CA PRO A 141 -10.68 10.07 -10.35
C PRO A 141 -10.91 10.03 -8.83
N HIS A 142 -10.35 9.04 -8.14
CA HIS A 142 -10.54 8.83 -6.70
C HIS A 142 -9.23 8.57 -5.98
N CYS A 143 -9.17 8.90 -4.69
CA CYS A 143 -8.23 8.29 -3.76
C CYS A 143 -8.68 6.84 -3.50
N THR A 144 -7.72 5.94 -3.28
CA THR A 144 -8.01 4.51 -3.17
C THR A 144 -7.16 3.82 -2.11
N TYR A 145 -7.64 2.70 -1.61
CA TYR A 145 -6.89 1.71 -0.84
C TYR A 145 -7.43 0.31 -1.20
N MET A 146 -6.75 -0.74 -0.78
CA MET A 146 -7.23 -2.12 -0.97
C MET A 146 -7.38 -2.84 0.35
N THR A 147 -8.31 -3.80 0.39
CA THR A 147 -8.39 -4.84 1.41
C THR A 147 -8.23 -6.21 0.76
N ALA A 148 -7.76 -7.16 1.54
CA ALA A 148 -7.65 -8.56 1.11
C ALA A 148 -7.77 -9.49 2.32
N THR A 149 -7.93 -10.78 2.07
CA THR A 149 -7.83 -11.83 3.09
C THR A 149 -6.70 -12.79 2.78
N VAL A 150 -6.10 -13.39 3.82
CA VAL A 150 -5.17 -14.52 3.71
C VAL A 150 -5.72 -15.67 4.53
N ASP A 151 -5.87 -16.82 3.90
CA ASP A 151 -6.32 -18.06 4.52
C ASP A 151 -5.64 -19.25 3.85
N GLY A 152 -5.07 -20.16 4.66
CA GLY A 152 -4.42 -21.38 4.18
C GLY A 152 -3.35 -21.16 3.10
N GLY A 153 -2.58 -20.08 3.18
CA GLY A 153 -1.54 -19.76 2.20
C GLY A 153 -2.03 -19.10 0.91
N ALA A 154 -3.31 -18.77 0.80
CA ALA A 154 -3.90 -18.14 -0.37
C ALA A 154 -4.37 -16.70 -0.09
N LEU A 155 -4.18 -15.82 -1.06
CA LEU A 155 -4.77 -14.48 -1.04
C LEU A 155 -6.17 -14.53 -1.66
N GLY A 156 -7.16 -14.03 -0.92
CA GLY A 156 -8.56 -13.94 -1.33
C GLY A 156 -9.15 -12.55 -1.13
N ASP A 157 -10.39 -12.35 -1.58
CA ASP A 157 -11.23 -11.17 -1.35
C ASP A 157 -10.48 -9.84 -1.58
N VAL A 158 -9.69 -9.75 -2.64
CA VAL A 158 -8.99 -8.51 -2.98
C VAL A 158 -10.00 -7.50 -3.50
N GLU A 159 -10.17 -6.40 -2.75
CA GLU A 159 -11.14 -5.36 -3.07
C GLU A 159 -10.48 -3.98 -3.14
N LEU A 160 -10.71 -3.26 -4.23
CA LEU A 160 -10.30 -1.87 -4.41
C LEU A 160 -11.42 -0.93 -3.90
N HIS A 161 -11.12 -0.18 -2.86
CA HIS A 161 -12.02 0.82 -2.29
C HIS A 161 -11.73 2.21 -2.88
N ARG A 162 -12.78 2.89 -3.33
CA ARG A 162 -12.71 4.26 -3.85
C ARG A 162 -13.28 5.22 -2.83
N LEU A 163 -12.46 6.16 -2.38
CA LEU A 163 -12.90 7.20 -1.48
C LEU A 163 -13.74 8.25 -2.25
N PRO A 164 -14.78 8.81 -1.63
CA PRO A 164 -15.53 9.88 -2.25
C PRO A 164 -14.62 11.07 -2.56
N ALA A 165 -14.86 11.75 -3.67
CA ALA A 165 -14.18 13.01 -3.95
C ALA A 165 -14.41 13.95 -2.76
N LYS A 166 -13.36 14.67 -2.31
CA LYS A 166 -13.55 15.72 -1.31
C LYS A 166 -14.63 16.66 -1.85
N SER A 167 -15.77 16.78 -1.17
CA SER A 167 -16.76 17.78 -1.48
C SER A 167 -16.03 19.14 -1.45
N SER A 168 -15.97 19.80 -2.59
CA SER A 168 -15.63 21.23 -2.60
C SER A 168 -16.70 21.90 -1.74
N GLY A 169 -16.34 22.29 -0.50
CA GLY A 169 -17.19 23.10 0.34
C GLY A 169 -17.63 24.32 -0.46
N PRO A 170 -18.84 24.88 -0.21
CA PRO A 170 -19.30 26.05 -0.92
C PRO A 170 -18.25 27.15 -0.79
N ALA A 171 -17.81 27.69 -1.93
CA ALA A 171 -16.99 28.89 -1.96
C ALA A 171 -17.77 29.97 -1.19
N GLY A 172 -17.30 30.28 0.02
CA GLY A 172 -17.84 31.39 0.79
C GLY A 172 -17.79 32.67 -0.04
N ARG A 173 -18.94 33.24 -0.28
CA ARG A 173 -19.10 34.61 -0.84
C ARG A 173 -18.70 35.61 0.22
#